data_ef56b3dc40170e7531153fe8a054bbfb
#
_entry.id   ef56b3dc40170e7531153fe8a054bbfb
#
_cell.length_a   1.000
_cell.length_b   1.000
_cell.length_c   1.000
_cell.angle_alpha   90.00
_cell.angle_beta   90.00
_cell.angle_gamma   90.00
#
_symmetry.space_group_name_H-M   'P 1'
#
loop_
_entity.id
_entity.type
_entity.pdbx_description
1 polymer ?
#
loop_
_entity_poly.entity_id
_entity_poly.type
_entity_poly.pdbx_seq_one_letter_code
_entity_poly.pdbx_strand_id
1 'polypeptide(L)' 'MSVDIKRLREALKFSQPVFALHLHTSASTVRKWEQGETHPTGPALKLLNVIADKGLQAII' A
#
# COMPACT_ATOMS: atom_id res chain seq x y z
N MET A 1 -1.50 -14.59 -4.60
CA MET A 1 -0.27 -14.16 -3.95
C MET A 1 -0.50 -12.79 -3.32
N SER A 2 -0.17 -12.64 -2.07
CA SER A 2 -0.37 -11.38 -1.37
C SER A 2 0.84 -10.46 -1.55
N VAL A 3 0.58 -9.16 -1.67
CA VAL A 3 1.63 -8.14 -1.67
C VAL A 3 2.05 -7.91 -0.21
N ASP A 4 3.34 -7.90 0.05
CA ASP A 4 3.86 -7.53 1.37
C ASP A 4 3.85 -6.00 1.44
N ILE A 5 2.81 -5.47 2.05
CA ILE A 5 2.54 -4.04 2.08
C ILE A 5 3.63 -3.28 2.85
N LYS A 6 4.03 -3.80 4.00
CA LYS A 6 5.06 -3.15 4.80
C LYS A 6 6.38 -3.09 4.05
N ARG A 7 6.76 -4.20 3.43
CA ARG A 7 8.01 -4.28 2.68
C ARG A 7 8.00 -3.34 1.47
N LEU A 8 6.88 -3.29 0.76
CA LEU A 8 6.70 -2.39 -0.37
C LEU A 8 6.81 -0.93 0.08
N ARG A 9 6.11 -0.59 1.17
CA ARG A 9 6.13 0.75 1.72
C ARG A 9 7.55 1.17 2.13
N GLU A 10 8.26 0.28 2.81
CA GLU A 10 9.64 0.55 3.26
C GLU A 10 10.60 0.69 2.08
N ALA A 11 10.40 -0.08 1.03
CA ALA A 11 11.20 0.04 -0.19
C ALA A 11 11.01 1.40 -0.85
N LEU A 12 9.83 1.98 -0.74
CA LEU A 12 9.53 3.32 -1.26
C LEU A 12 9.92 4.42 -0.26
N LYS A 13 10.37 4.06 0.94
CA LYS A 13 10.76 4.99 2.00
C LYS A 13 9.61 5.89 2.45
N PHE A 14 8.40 5.37 2.45
CA PHE A 14 7.21 6.10 2.88
C PHE A 14 6.85 5.74 4.32
N SER A 15 6.36 6.74 5.06
CA SER A 15 5.66 6.51 6.32
C SER A 15 4.27 5.92 6.03
N GLN A 16 3.61 5.38 7.07
CA GLN A 16 2.25 4.88 6.89
C GLN A 16 1.27 5.96 6.41
N PRO A 17 1.28 7.18 6.98
CA PRO A 17 0.38 8.24 6.48
C PRO A 17 0.63 8.62 5.03
N VAL A 18 1.88 8.72 4.62
CA VAL A 18 2.21 9.09 3.24
C VAL A 18 1.77 8.00 2.27
N PHE A 19 2.02 6.75 2.62
CA PHE A 19 1.60 5.62 1.79
C PHE A 19 0.08 5.56 1.67
N ALA A 20 -0.62 5.78 2.79
CA ALA A 20 -2.07 5.82 2.80
C ALA A 20 -2.62 6.91 1.89
N LEU A 21 -1.98 8.06 1.89
CA LEU A 21 -2.37 9.18 1.03
C LEU A 21 -2.33 8.78 -0.45
N HIS A 22 -1.29 8.08 -0.86
CA HIS A 22 -1.16 7.62 -2.25
C HIS A 22 -2.20 6.57 -2.61
N LEU A 23 -2.71 5.84 -1.63
CA LEU A 23 -3.71 4.79 -1.84
C LEU A 23 -5.14 5.25 -1.56
N HIS A 24 -5.34 6.55 -1.30
CA HIS A 24 -6.64 7.11 -0.99
C HIS A 24 -7.31 6.44 0.20
N THR A 25 -6.52 6.18 1.25
CA THR A 25 -7.00 5.54 2.46
C THR A 25 -6.37 6.19 3.69
N SER A 26 -6.64 5.67 4.88
CA SER A 26 -6.09 6.21 6.12
C SER A 26 -4.86 5.42 6.58
N ALA A 27 -4.00 6.07 7.37
CA ALA A 27 -2.84 5.41 7.96
C ALA A 27 -3.26 4.25 8.85
N SER A 28 -4.38 4.39 9.54
CA SER A 28 -4.95 3.32 10.37
C SER A 28 -5.26 2.08 9.54
N THR A 29 -5.83 2.27 8.35
CA THR A 29 -6.14 1.16 7.44
C THR A 29 -4.86 0.49 6.97
N VAL A 30 -3.83 1.25 6.58
CA VAL A 30 -2.54 0.69 6.16
C VAL A 30 -1.93 -0.13 7.29
N ARG A 31 -1.98 0.40 8.51
CA ARG A 31 -1.45 -0.32 9.67
C ARG A 31 -2.16 -1.66 9.87
N LYS A 32 -3.47 -1.69 9.72
CA LYS A 32 -4.25 -2.94 9.86
C LYS A 32 -3.86 -3.95 8.78
N TRP A 33 -3.62 -3.51 7.56
CA TRP A 33 -3.14 -4.39 6.50
C TRP A 33 -1.78 -5.00 6.88
N GLU A 34 -0.87 -4.18 7.41
CA GLU A 34 0.47 -4.63 7.77
C GLU A 34 0.45 -5.62 8.93
N GLN A 35 -0.52 -5.48 9.83
CA GLN A 35 -0.69 -6.38 10.97
C GLN A 35 -1.49 -7.63 10.64
N GLY A 36 -2.03 -7.72 9.44
CA GLY A 36 -2.83 -8.86 9.02
C GLY A 36 -4.26 -8.86 9.55
N GLU A 37 -4.71 -7.75 10.14
CA GLU A 37 -6.08 -7.66 10.65
C GLU A 37 -7.11 -7.55 9.53
N THR A 38 -6.74 -6.86 8.47
CA THR A 38 -7.58 -6.72 7.28
C THR A 38 -6.70 -6.83 6.04
N HIS A 39 -7.35 -6.95 4.88
CA HIS A 39 -6.65 -7.03 3.60
C HIS A 39 -7.17 -5.96 2.66
N PRO A 40 -6.30 -5.36 1.83
CA PRO A 40 -6.77 -4.40 0.83
C PRO A 40 -7.67 -5.08 -0.19
N THR A 41 -8.71 -4.37 -0.62
CA THR A 41 -9.65 -4.84 -1.62
C THR A 41 -9.96 -3.72 -2.59
N GLY A 42 -10.57 -4.07 -3.74
CA GLY A 42 -11.02 -3.08 -4.71
C GLY A 42 -9.91 -2.20 -5.24
N PRO A 43 -10.15 -0.88 -5.36
CA PRO A 43 -9.17 0.04 -5.93
C PRO A 43 -7.83 0.06 -5.21
N ALA A 44 -7.83 -0.11 -3.88
CA ALA A 44 -6.59 -0.12 -3.10
C ALA A 44 -5.72 -1.31 -3.51
N LEU A 45 -6.32 -2.49 -3.67
CA LEU A 45 -5.58 -3.67 -4.09
C LEU A 45 -5.00 -3.50 -5.49
N LYS A 46 -5.77 -2.92 -6.39
CA LYS A 46 -5.30 -2.65 -7.75
C LYS A 46 -4.10 -1.71 -7.75
N LEU A 47 -4.16 -0.63 -6.96
CA LEU A 47 -3.06 0.32 -6.86
C LEU A 47 -1.81 -0.36 -6.27
N LEU A 48 -1.99 -1.19 -5.27
CA LEU A 48 -0.87 -1.92 -4.66
C LEU A 48 -0.19 -2.85 -5.67
N ASN A 49 -0.97 -3.54 -6.47
CA ASN A 49 -0.42 -4.44 -7.49
C ASN A 49 0.34 -3.66 -8.55
N VAL A 50 -0.17 -2.51 -8.96
CA VAL A 50 0.50 -1.65 -9.94
C VAL A 50 1.81 -1.13 -9.38
N ILE A 51 1.82 -0.68 -8.13
CA ILE A 51 3.03 -0.19 -7.47
C ILE A 51 4.07 -1.32 -7.35
N ALA A 52 3.63 -2.51 -6.98
CA ALA A 52 4.53 -3.65 -6.83
C ALA A 52 5.15 -4.06 -8.16
N ASP A 53 4.42 -3.89 -9.26
CA ASP A 53 4.87 -4.28 -10.59
C ASP A 53 5.72 -3.19 -11.27
N LYS A 54 5.26 -1.95 -11.21
CA LYS A 54 5.85 -0.84 -11.99
C LYS A 54 6.49 0.25 -11.13
N GLY A 55 6.33 0.18 -9.82
CA GLY A 55 6.85 1.17 -8.91
C GLY A 55 5.96 2.40 -8.79
N LEU A 56 6.45 3.39 -8.02
CA LEU A 56 5.66 4.57 -7.68
C LEU A 56 5.27 5.41 -8.90
N GLN A 57 6.05 5.36 -9.95
CA GLN A 57 5.80 6.13 -11.16
C GLN A 57 4.41 5.85 -11.75
N ALA A 58 3.86 4.68 -11.48
CA ALA A 58 2.57 4.29 -12.03
C ALA A 58 1.40 5.05 -11.41
N ILE A 59 1.60 5.73 -10.27
CA ILE A 59 0.53 6.42 -9.56
C ILE A 59 0.81 7.91 -9.34
N ILE A 60 1.90 8.42 -9.85
CA ILE A 60 2.23 9.85 -9.77
C ILE A 60 1.57 10.65 -10.88
#